data_6e9d29be932d4fcb5b4328a632f90a04
#
_entry.id   6e9d29be932d4fcb5b4328a632f90a04
#
_cell.length_a   1.000
_cell.length_b   1.000
_cell.length_c   1.000
_cell.angle_alpha   90.00
_cell.angle_beta   90.00
_cell.angle_gamma   90.00
#
_symmetry.space_group_name_H-M   'P 1'
#
loop_
_entity.id
_entity.type
_entity.pdbx_description
1 polymer ?
#
loop_
_entity_poly.entity_id
_entity_poly.type
_entity_poly.pdbx_seq_one_letter_code
_entity_poly.pdbx_strand_id
1 'polypeptide(L)'
;MNKKSRLVLVDGSAYIFRAYYGLPPMNRPDGTPINAVFGFTNMLVKLIEDYSDDKMIVIFDAARENFRNKIYPEYKANRGEAPDDLIPQFSIIRECVDSFSIPQLEIEGYEADDLIATYSKSAKNNNIETIIVSSDKDLMQLVTENITMLDPMKNKKIGVKDVEEKFGVKPEEVIYIQALTGDKVDNIPGAPGIGPKTASQLINDFNNIDGLYKNLDKIKQEKRRNILIDSEKEVRTSLELVKLKNDVDISLSINDIKTYAEIKNQNKKIFKFLKEQGFKSTYERLKSNAFISNNIEDNKIETVSKPNYILVNNKKEFENILNEIRKKGLCAIDTE
;
A
#
# COMPACT_ATOMS: atom_id res chain seq x y z
N MET A 1 -26.41 -8.03 17.30
CA MET A 1 -25.74 -8.90 16.32
C MET A 1 -24.24 -8.57 16.40
N ASN A 2 -23.40 -9.50 16.83
CA ASN A 2 -21.96 -9.27 16.79
C ASN A 2 -21.54 -9.16 15.31
N LYS A 3 -21.05 -7.99 14.92
CA LYS A 3 -20.49 -7.76 13.60
C LYS A 3 -19.28 -8.71 13.46
N LYS A 4 -19.33 -9.64 12.51
CA LYS A 4 -18.16 -10.48 12.20
C LYS A 4 -17.00 -9.56 11.79
N SER A 5 -15.83 -9.73 12.40
CA SER A 5 -14.64 -9.00 11.97
C SER A 5 -14.28 -9.39 10.54
N ARG A 6 -13.91 -8.40 9.75
CA ARG A 6 -13.43 -8.58 8.38
C ARG A 6 -11.92 -8.78 8.38
N LEU A 7 -11.38 -9.15 7.23
CA LEU A 7 -9.93 -9.19 7.00
C LEU A 7 -9.54 -7.99 6.11
N VAL A 8 -8.64 -7.16 6.59
CA VAL A 8 -8.06 -6.02 5.87
C VAL A 8 -6.65 -6.40 5.44
N LEU A 9 -6.45 -6.55 4.14
CA LEU A 9 -5.17 -6.86 3.51
C LEU A 9 -4.57 -5.57 2.95
N VAL A 10 -3.49 -5.10 3.53
CA VAL A 10 -2.85 -3.84 3.12
C VAL A 10 -1.65 -4.15 2.22
N ASP A 11 -1.70 -3.67 0.99
CA ASP A 11 -0.56 -3.68 0.08
C ASP A 11 0.46 -2.64 0.53
N GLY A 12 1.41 -3.09 1.34
CA GLY A 12 2.41 -2.23 1.96
C GLY A 12 3.40 -1.66 0.95
N SER A 13 3.78 -2.43 -0.07
CA SER A 13 4.70 -1.97 -1.12
C SER A 13 4.10 -0.82 -1.93
N ALA A 14 2.85 -0.95 -2.39
CA ALA A 14 2.18 0.13 -3.09
C ALA A 14 2.02 1.38 -2.22
N TYR A 15 1.78 1.20 -0.91
CA TYR A 15 1.70 2.32 0.05
C TYR A 15 3.02 3.06 0.21
N ILE A 16 4.16 2.34 0.25
CA ILE A 16 5.50 2.96 0.35
C ILE A 16 5.75 3.87 -0.84
N PHE A 17 5.68 3.35 -2.05
CA PHE A 17 5.96 4.13 -3.26
C PHE A 17 4.99 5.30 -3.40
N ARG A 18 3.74 5.09 -3.03
CA ARG A 18 2.74 6.15 -3.08
C ARG A 18 3.01 7.26 -2.08
N ALA A 19 3.39 6.93 -0.85
CA ALA A 19 3.77 7.91 0.16
C ALA A 19 5.01 8.70 -0.29
N TYR A 20 5.98 8.01 -0.86
CA TYR A 20 7.21 8.62 -1.35
C TYR A 20 6.95 9.65 -2.46
N TYR A 21 6.21 9.26 -3.50
CA TYR A 21 5.92 10.16 -4.63
C TYR A 21 4.80 11.17 -4.36
N GLY A 22 3.98 10.94 -3.35
CA GLY A 22 2.86 11.80 -3.00
C GLY A 22 3.23 12.98 -2.09
N LEU A 23 4.43 12.98 -1.50
CA LEU A 23 4.87 13.99 -0.57
C LEU A 23 6.19 14.63 -1.00
N PRO A 24 6.41 15.91 -0.70
CA PRO A 24 7.71 16.53 -0.92
C PRO A 24 8.79 15.86 -0.06
N PRO A 25 10.08 15.99 -0.43
CA PRO A 25 11.18 15.51 0.40
C PRO A 25 11.10 16.05 1.82
N MET A 26 11.25 15.17 2.80
CA MET A 26 11.25 15.50 4.24
C MET A 26 12.38 14.74 4.90
N ASN A 27 13.14 15.41 5.76
CA ASN A 27 14.24 14.80 6.50
C ASN A 27 14.09 15.03 8.00
N ARG A 28 14.59 14.08 8.79
CA ARG A 28 14.84 14.30 10.22
C ARG A 28 16.00 15.29 10.41
N PRO A 29 16.18 15.83 11.65
CA PRO A 29 17.33 16.72 11.94
C PRO A 29 18.70 16.08 11.69
N ASP A 30 18.81 14.75 11.73
CA ASP A 30 20.03 13.99 11.42
C ASP A 30 20.26 13.78 9.92
N GLY A 31 19.37 14.30 9.06
CA GLY A 31 19.44 14.20 7.61
C GLY A 31 18.74 12.95 7.03
N THR A 32 18.22 12.04 7.84
CA THR A 32 17.52 10.83 7.35
C THR A 32 16.24 11.20 6.61
N PRO A 33 16.03 10.76 5.37
CA PRO A 33 14.80 10.99 4.63
C PRO A 33 13.63 10.22 5.26
N ILE A 34 12.47 10.88 5.40
CA ILE A 34 11.30 10.32 6.11
C ILE A 34 9.95 10.64 5.44
N ASN A 35 9.91 11.18 4.22
CA ASN A 35 8.64 11.51 3.56
C ASN A 35 7.75 10.27 3.35
N ALA A 36 8.32 9.16 2.88
CA ALA A 36 7.57 7.91 2.73
C ALA A 36 7.12 7.35 4.09
N VAL A 37 8.00 7.40 5.10
CA VAL A 37 7.65 6.98 6.48
C VAL A 37 6.49 7.79 7.01
N PHE A 38 6.53 9.13 6.87
CA PHE A 38 5.47 10.01 7.32
C PHE A 38 4.13 9.72 6.62
N GLY A 39 4.15 9.62 5.29
CA GLY A 39 2.95 9.33 4.50
C GLY A 39 2.36 7.96 4.84
N PHE A 40 3.21 6.93 4.90
CA PHE A 40 2.81 5.58 5.27
C PHE A 40 2.19 5.53 6.69
N THR A 41 2.85 6.15 7.67
CA THR A 41 2.35 6.22 9.05
C THR A 41 0.96 6.85 9.11
N ASN A 42 0.73 7.97 8.43
CA ASN A 42 -0.57 8.63 8.43
C ASN A 42 -1.67 7.81 7.73
N MET A 43 -1.32 7.12 6.65
CA MET A 43 -2.25 6.18 5.98
C MET A 43 -2.61 5.01 6.89
N LEU A 44 -1.60 4.42 7.58
CA LEU A 44 -1.82 3.31 8.52
C LEU A 44 -2.70 3.74 9.70
N VAL A 45 -2.44 4.92 10.28
CA VAL A 45 -3.26 5.50 11.36
C VAL A 45 -4.71 5.62 10.91
N LYS A 46 -4.94 6.15 9.70
CA LYS A 46 -6.28 6.28 9.16
C LYS A 46 -6.98 4.91 9.01
N LEU A 47 -6.28 3.91 8.50
CA LEU A 47 -6.84 2.56 8.39
C LEU A 47 -7.19 1.96 9.75
N ILE A 48 -6.36 2.17 10.76
CA ILE A 48 -6.63 1.72 12.12
C ILE A 48 -7.88 2.41 12.69
N GLU A 49 -8.04 3.71 12.47
CA GLU A 49 -9.22 4.46 12.91
C GLU A 49 -10.51 3.95 12.22
N ASP A 50 -10.43 3.63 10.92
CA ASP A 50 -11.58 3.20 10.13
C ASP A 50 -11.93 1.70 10.35
N TYR A 51 -10.95 0.87 10.73
CA TYR A 51 -11.04 -0.61 10.77
C TYR A 51 -10.52 -1.24 12.06
N SER A 52 -10.63 -0.56 13.20
CA SER A 52 -10.09 -1.04 14.49
C SER A 52 -10.66 -2.39 14.95
N ASP A 53 -11.88 -2.69 14.59
CA ASP A 53 -12.59 -3.94 14.94
C ASP A 53 -12.35 -5.06 13.92
N ASP A 54 -11.58 -4.80 12.87
CA ASP A 54 -11.29 -5.74 11.83
C ASP A 54 -9.85 -6.29 11.99
N LYS A 55 -9.63 -7.51 11.50
CA LYS A 55 -8.29 -8.11 11.43
C LYS A 55 -7.50 -7.42 10.33
N MET A 56 -6.26 -7.04 10.61
CA MET A 56 -5.42 -6.32 9.65
C MET A 56 -4.04 -6.96 9.54
N ILE A 57 -3.53 -7.05 8.30
CA ILE A 57 -2.15 -7.45 8.01
C ILE A 57 -1.59 -6.57 6.91
N VAL A 58 -0.33 -6.19 7.04
CA VAL A 58 0.42 -5.45 6.01
C VAL A 58 1.32 -6.44 5.27
N ILE A 59 1.26 -6.41 3.95
CA ILE A 59 1.98 -7.34 3.10
C ILE A 59 2.96 -6.57 2.22
N PHE A 60 4.21 -7.02 2.19
CA PHE A 60 5.28 -6.40 1.44
C PHE A 60 5.87 -7.36 0.40
N ASP A 61 6.51 -6.79 -0.62
CA ASP A 61 7.40 -7.54 -1.48
C ASP A 61 8.72 -7.82 -0.73
N ALA A 62 9.18 -9.08 -0.75
CA ALA A 62 10.42 -9.47 -0.09
C ALA A 62 11.65 -9.07 -0.91
N ALA A 63 11.58 -9.25 -2.23
CA ALA A 63 12.67 -9.00 -3.15
C ALA A 63 12.16 -8.61 -4.54
N ARG A 64 13.09 -8.17 -5.39
CA ARG A 64 12.78 -7.82 -6.78
C ARG A 64 12.53 -9.06 -7.64
N GLU A 65 13.30 -10.14 -7.41
CA GLU A 65 13.18 -11.40 -8.15
C GLU A 65 12.16 -12.33 -7.52
N ASN A 66 11.31 -12.91 -8.36
CA ASN A 66 10.28 -13.83 -7.96
C ASN A 66 10.11 -14.95 -9.02
N PHE A 67 9.18 -15.88 -8.82
CA PHE A 67 8.98 -17.01 -9.72
C PHE A 67 8.63 -16.59 -11.17
N ARG A 68 8.08 -15.39 -11.40
CA ARG A 68 7.76 -14.87 -12.74
C ARG A 68 9.00 -14.62 -13.57
N ASN A 69 10.12 -14.27 -12.96
CA ASN A 69 11.40 -14.12 -13.67
C ASN A 69 11.94 -15.46 -14.21
N LYS A 70 11.51 -16.60 -13.63
CA LYS A 70 11.83 -17.93 -14.18
C LYS A 70 10.98 -18.27 -15.41
N ILE A 71 9.73 -17.74 -15.48
CA ILE A 71 8.84 -17.87 -16.64
C ILE A 71 9.28 -16.93 -17.76
N TYR A 72 9.55 -15.67 -17.41
CA TYR A 72 9.94 -14.62 -18.33
C TYR A 72 11.02 -13.74 -17.71
N PRO A 73 12.30 -13.93 -18.07
CA PRO A 73 13.43 -13.22 -17.45
C PRO A 73 13.33 -11.70 -17.50
N GLU A 74 12.67 -11.18 -18.53
CA GLU A 74 12.49 -9.73 -18.72
C GLU A 74 11.32 -9.14 -17.91
N TYR A 75 10.60 -9.95 -17.14
CA TYR A 75 9.51 -9.46 -16.28
C TYR A 75 10.01 -8.38 -15.33
N LYS A 76 9.36 -7.21 -15.34
CA LYS A 76 9.73 -6.01 -14.56
C LYS A 76 11.17 -5.49 -14.79
N ALA A 77 11.86 -5.94 -15.84
CA ALA A 77 13.23 -5.47 -16.14
C ALA A 77 13.30 -3.96 -16.42
N ASN A 78 12.20 -3.36 -16.86
CA ASN A 78 12.07 -1.92 -17.11
C ASN A 78 11.98 -1.08 -15.82
N ARG A 79 11.69 -1.69 -14.69
CA ARG A 79 11.59 -0.96 -13.42
C ARG A 79 12.99 -0.59 -12.93
N GLY A 80 13.23 0.70 -12.73
CA GLY A 80 14.44 1.23 -12.10
C GLY A 80 14.64 0.70 -10.69
N GLU A 81 15.81 0.95 -10.12
CA GLU A 81 16.05 0.75 -8.70
C GLU A 81 15.24 1.73 -7.87
N ALA A 82 15.02 1.39 -6.59
CA ALA A 82 14.40 2.32 -5.68
C ALA A 82 15.31 3.56 -5.52
N PRO A 83 14.74 4.77 -5.43
CA PRO A 83 15.53 5.97 -5.17
C PRO A 83 16.40 5.82 -3.91
N ASP A 84 17.62 6.35 -3.97
CA ASP A 84 18.60 6.23 -2.88
C ASP A 84 18.08 6.75 -1.53
N ASP A 85 17.26 7.80 -1.56
CA ASP A 85 16.64 8.38 -0.38
C ASP A 85 15.37 7.61 0.08
N LEU A 86 14.84 6.69 -0.73
CA LEU A 86 13.77 5.78 -0.32
C LEU A 86 14.31 4.52 0.38
N ILE A 87 15.49 4.03 -0.04
CA ILE A 87 16.08 2.78 0.48
C ILE A 87 16.12 2.75 2.02
N PRO A 88 16.65 3.75 2.73
CA PRO A 88 16.69 3.74 4.19
C PRO A 88 15.30 3.79 4.84
N GLN A 89 14.27 4.23 4.12
CA GLN A 89 12.92 4.36 4.65
C GLN A 89 12.19 3.00 4.73
N PHE A 90 12.59 1.98 3.95
CA PHE A 90 11.96 0.67 3.99
C PHE A 90 12.02 0.02 5.37
N SER A 91 13.17 0.04 6.03
CA SER A 91 13.31 -0.52 7.39
C SER A 91 12.51 0.25 8.42
N ILE A 92 12.51 1.59 8.32
CA ILE A 92 11.76 2.45 9.26
C ILE A 92 10.24 2.24 9.10
N ILE A 93 9.76 1.97 7.88
CA ILE A 93 8.35 1.66 7.63
C ILE A 93 7.96 0.31 8.26
N ARG A 94 8.83 -0.70 8.20
CA ARG A 94 8.58 -1.97 8.89
C ARG A 94 8.57 -1.79 10.41
N GLU A 95 9.48 -1.00 10.95
CA GLU A 95 9.44 -0.56 12.35
C GLU A 95 8.13 0.17 12.71
N CYS A 96 7.61 1.00 11.80
CA CYS A 96 6.31 1.64 11.97
C CYS A 96 5.23 0.58 12.17
N VAL A 97 5.09 -0.39 11.26
CA VAL A 97 4.07 -1.45 11.35
C VAL A 97 4.22 -2.25 12.65
N ASP A 98 5.44 -2.62 13.02
CA ASP A 98 5.74 -3.31 14.28
C ASP A 98 5.36 -2.49 15.52
N SER A 99 5.57 -1.17 15.46
CA SER A 99 5.20 -0.28 16.55
C SER A 99 3.70 -0.26 16.83
N PHE A 100 2.89 -0.42 15.78
CA PHE A 100 1.44 -0.59 15.88
C PHE A 100 1.02 -2.02 16.23
N SER A 101 1.98 -2.97 16.32
CA SER A 101 1.72 -4.39 16.58
C SER A 101 0.78 -5.04 15.56
N ILE A 102 0.75 -4.51 14.34
CA ILE A 102 0.06 -5.10 13.23
C ILE A 102 0.98 -6.16 12.61
N PRO A 103 0.50 -7.38 12.35
CA PRO A 103 1.30 -8.37 11.67
C PRO A 103 1.68 -7.89 10.28
N GLN A 104 2.92 -8.20 9.88
CA GLN A 104 3.42 -7.95 8.54
C GLN A 104 4.01 -9.23 7.96
N LEU A 105 3.95 -9.34 6.63
CA LEU A 105 4.41 -10.53 5.92
C LEU A 105 5.11 -10.15 4.63
N GLU A 106 6.21 -10.83 4.36
CA GLU A 106 6.91 -10.89 3.08
C GLU A 106 7.47 -12.30 2.92
N ILE A 107 7.44 -12.87 1.71
CA ILE A 107 7.95 -14.22 1.43
C ILE A 107 8.80 -14.16 0.17
N GLU A 108 10.06 -14.60 0.27
CA GLU A 108 10.96 -14.65 -0.87
C GLU A 108 10.40 -15.49 -2.02
N GLY A 109 10.59 -15.00 -3.23
CA GLY A 109 10.13 -15.64 -4.45
C GLY A 109 8.68 -15.35 -4.84
N TYR A 110 7.94 -14.58 -4.03
CA TYR A 110 6.57 -14.16 -4.30
C TYR A 110 6.43 -12.63 -4.15
N GLU A 111 5.46 -12.08 -4.87
CA GLU A 111 5.07 -10.69 -4.73
C GLU A 111 3.99 -10.53 -3.66
N ALA A 112 3.84 -9.32 -3.12
CA ALA A 112 2.77 -8.99 -2.18
C ALA A 112 1.38 -9.39 -2.71
N ASP A 113 1.15 -9.22 -4.01
CA ASP A 113 -0.10 -9.57 -4.69
C ASP A 113 -0.45 -11.06 -4.59
N ASP A 114 0.56 -11.95 -4.65
CA ASP A 114 0.37 -13.40 -4.52
C ASP A 114 -0.04 -13.78 -3.09
N LEU A 115 0.55 -13.10 -2.10
CA LEU A 115 0.20 -13.30 -0.70
C LEU A 115 -1.21 -12.76 -0.40
N ILE A 116 -1.56 -11.58 -0.96
CA ILE A 116 -2.91 -11.01 -0.90
C ILE A 116 -3.92 -11.98 -1.54
N ALA A 117 -3.60 -12.55 -2.70
CA ALA A 117 -4.46 -13.52 -3.36
C ALA A 117 -4.65 -14.80 -2.54
N THR A 118 -3.58 -15.28 -1.89
CA THR A 118 -3.61 -16.45 -1.02
C THR A 118 -4.49 -16.21 0.22
N TYR A 119 -4.33 -15.07 0.90
CA TYR A 119 -5.21 -14.71 2.01
C TYR A 119 -6.65 -14.50 1.58
N SER A 120 -6.88 -13.87 0.43
CA SER A 120 -8.22 -13.65 -0.13
C SER A 120 -8.95 -14.98 -0.39
N LYS A 121 -8.24 -15.97 -0.94
CA LYS A 121 -8.77 -17.32 -1.14
C LYS A 121 -9.07 -18.01 0.19
N SER A 122 -8.17 -17.93 1.15
CA SER A 122 -8.37 -18.50 2.49
C SER A 122 -9.56 -17.84 3.20
N ALA A 123 -9.69 -16.51 3.13
CA ALA A 123 -10.82 -15.77 3.69
C ALA A 123 -12.16 -16.20 3.05
N LYS A 124 -12.19 -16.31 1.71
CA LYS A 124 -13.35 -16.78 0.96
C LYS A 124 -13.80 -18.18 1.44
N ASN A 125 -12.85 -19.10 1.60
CA ASN A 125 -13.12 -20.47 2.05
C ASN A 125 -13.68 -20.50 3.48
N ASN A 126 -13.34 -19.53 4.32
CA ASN A 126 -13.82 -19.38 5.69
C ASN A 126 -15.02 -18.42 5.81
N ASN A 127 -15.58 -17.95 4.69
CA ASN A 127 -16.69 -17.00 4.65
C ASN A 127 -16.40 -15.70 5.44
N ILE A 128 -15.15 -15.18 5.33
CA ILE A 128 -14.69 -13.94 5.93
C ILE A 128 -14.74 -12.85 4.86
N GLU A 129 -15.44 -11.76 5.15
CA GLU A 129 -15.46 -10.56 4.30
C GLU A 129 -14.06 -9.94 4.27
N THR A 130 -13.58 -9.57 3.08
CA THR A 130 -12.21 -9.09 2.88
C THR A 130 -12.19 -7.73 2.22
N ILE A 131 -11.30 -6.85 2.69
CA ILE A 131 -11.01 -5.56 2.09
C ILE A 131 -9.54 -5.55 1.70
N ILE A 132 -9.26 -5.43 0.40
CA ILE A 132 -7.90 -5.26 -0.12
C ILE A 132 -7.64 -3.76 -0.24
N VAL A 133 -6.66 -3.26 0.49
CA VAL A 133 -6.30 -1.84 0.48
C VAL A 133 -5.13 -1.64 -0.47
N SER A 134 -5.44 -1.34 -1.71
CA SER A 134 -4.50 -1.06 -2.78
C SER A 134 -5.17 -0.28 -3.90
N SER A 135 -4.38 0.45 -4.69
CA SER A 135 -4.82 1.08 -5.94
C SER A 135 -4.40 0.29 -7.18
N ASP A 136 -3.76 -0.87 -6.99
CA ASP A 136 -3.28 -1.69 -8.08
C ASP A 136 -4.45 -2.35 -8.82
N LYS A 137 -4.46 -2.16 -10.15
CA LYS A 137 -5.49 -2.74 -11.03
C LYS A 137 -5.41 -4.26 -11.11
N ASP A 138 -4.23 -4.83 -10.85
CA ASP A 138 -3.96 -6.25 -11.01
C ASP A 138 -4.67 -7.07 -9.93
N LEU A 139 -4.86 -6.49 -8.75
CA LEU A 139 -5.65 -7.06 -7.66
C LEU A 139 -7.17 -7.05 -7.93
N MET A 140 -7.64 -6.34 -8.96
CA MET A 140 -9.07 -6.32 -9.31
C MET A 140 -9.59 -7.69 -9.76
N GLN A 141 -8.72 -8.59 -10.20
CA GLN A 141 -9.07 -9.99 -10.50
C GLN A 141 -9.57 -10.77 -9.27
N LEU A 142 -9.28 -10.28 -8.05
CA LEU A 142 -9.68 -10.93 -6.78
C LEU A 142 -11.04 -10.47 -6.26
N VAL A 143 -11.61 -9.40 -6.83
CA VAL A 143 -12.88 -8.81 -6.37
C VAL A 143 -14.03 -9.80 -6.56
N THR A 144 -14.87 -9.91 -5.52
CA THR A 144 -16.09 -10.73 -5.51
C THR A 144 -17.14 -10.04 -4.66
N GLU A 145 -18.30 -10.66 -4.45
CA GLU A 145 -19.33 -10.14 -3.52
C GLU A 145 -18.80 -10.02 -2.07
N ASN A 146 -17.84 -10.86 -1.67
CA ASN A 146 -17.26 -10.87 -0.33
C ASN A 146 -15.84 -10.27 -0.27
N ILE A 147 -15.26 -9.90 -1.39
CA ILE A 147 -13.93 -9.29 -1.49
C ILE A 147 -14.06 -7.96 -2.23
N THR A 148 -13.79 -6.87 -1.55
CA THR A 148 -13.79 -5.53 -2.14
C THR A 148 -12.40 -4.93 -2.07
N MET A 149 -12.09 -3.99 -2.95
CA MET A 149 -10.89 -3.17 -2.81
C MET A 149 -11.24 -1.78 -2.27
N LEU A 150 -10.28 -1.19 -1.59
CA LEU A 150 -10.31 0.21 -1.17
C LEU A 150 -9.12 0.92 -1.83
N ASP A 151 -9.40 1.86 -2.72
CA ASP A 151 -8.39 2.82 -3.19
C ASP A 151 -8.19 3.87 -2.09
N PRO A 152 -7.06 3.85 -1.38
CA PRO A 152 -6.86 4.71 -0.22
C PRO A 152 -6.74 6.19 -0.55
N MET A 153 -6.45 6.53 -1.81
CA MET A 153 -6.28 7.92 -2.24
C MET A 153 -7.59 8.59 -2.59
N LYS A 154 -8.42 7.84 -3.27
CA LYS A 154 -9.75 8.32 -3.64
C LYS A 154 -10.76 8.05 -2.54
N ASN A 155 -10.35 7.31 -1.50
CA ASN A 155 -11.23 6.75 -0.48
C ASN A 155 -12.45 6.06 -1.11
N LYS A 156 -12.20 5.37 -2.25
CA LYS A 156 -13.24 4.74 -3.05
C LYS A 156 -13.20 3.24 -2.85
N LYS A 157 -14.33 2.66 -2.45
CA LYS A 157 -14.52 1.21 -2.51
C LYS A 157 -14.77 0.78 -3.95
N ILE A 158 -14.17 -0.35 -4.33
CA ILE A 158 -14.25 -0.94 -5.66
C ILE A 158 -14.85 -2.34 -5.47
N GLY A 159 -16.05 -2.53 -6.00
CA GLY A 159 -16.75 -3.81 -6.03
C GLY A 159 -16.84 -4.36 -7.45
N VAL A 160 -17.59 -5.46 -7.61
CA VAL A 160 -17.76 -6.16 -8.90
C VAL A 160 -18.18 -5.20 -10.02
N LYS A 161 -19.19 -4.35 -9.77
CA LYS A 161 -19.69 -3.39 -10.77
C LYS A 161 -18.62 -2.39 -11.23
N ASP A 162 -17.77 -1.89 -10.30
CA ASP A 162 -16.71 -0.96 -10.67
C ASP A 162 -15.66 -1.63 -11.57
N VAL A 163 -15.40 -2.93 -11.36
CA VAL A 163 -14.49 -3.71 -12.21
C VAL A 163 -15.11 -3.93 -13.59
N GLU A 164 -16.39 -4.32 -13.65
CA GLU A 164 -17.13 -4.50 -14.90
C GLU A 164 -17.20 -3.19 -15.70
N GLU A 165 -17.46 -2.06 -15.06
CA GLU A 165 -17.43 -0.74 -15.71
C GLU A 165 -16.04 -0.38 -16.27
N LYS A 166 -14.98 -0.74 -15.54
CA LYS A 166 -13.60 -0.41 -15.92
C LYS A 166 -13.06 -1.29 -17.03
N PHE A 167 -13.31 -2.60 -16.96
CA PHE A 167 -12.70 -3.59 -17.85
C PHE A 167 -13.68 -4.13 -18.92
N GLY A 168 -14.99 -3.97 -18.71
CA GLY A 168 -16.03 -4.51 -19.59
C GLY A 168 -16.20 -6.03 -19.49
N VAL A 169 -15.66 -6.64 -18.45
CA VAL A 169 -15.71 -8.08 -18.15
C VAL A 169 -15.83 -8.29 -16.64
N LYS A 170 -16.16 -9.48 -16.19
CA LYS A 170 -16.19 -9.83 -14.75
C LYS A 170 -14.79 -9.83 -14.13
N PRO A 171 -14.67 -9.68 -12.80
CA PRO A 171 -13.38 -9.67 -12.12
C PRO A 171 -12.48 -10.86 -12.45
N GLU A 172 -13.03 -12.08 -12.45
CA GLU A 172 -12.28 -13.30 -12.77
C GLU A 172 -11.75 -13.36 -14.21
N GLU A 173 -12.27 -12.52 -15.10
CA GLU A 173 -11.89 -12.42 -16.52
C GLU A 173 -10.86 -11.32 -16.77
N VAL A 174 -10.58 -10.46 -15.77
CA VAL A 174 -9.59 -9.36 -15.89
C VAL A 174 -8.22 -9.88 -16.31
N ILE A 175 -7.82 -11.07 -15.84
CA ILE A 175 -6.57 -11.73 -16.24
C ILE A 175 -6.46 -11.93 -17.74
N TYR A 176 -7.56 -12.21 -18.44
CA TYR A 176 -7.56 -12.40 -19.89
C TYR A 176 -7.40 -11.09 -20.63
N ILE A 177 -7.98 -9.99 -20.09
CA ILE A 177 -7.77 -8.66 -20.63
C ILE A 177 -6.29 -8.27 -20.53
N GLN A 178 -5.70 -8.47 -19.34
CA GLN A 178 -4.30 -8.17 -19.10
C GLN A 178 -3.37 -9.05 -19.95
N ALA A 179 -3.68 -10.33 -20.11
CA ALA A 179 -2.90 -11.23 -20.96
C ALA A 179 -2.90 -10.79 -22.43
N LEU A 180 -4.04 -10.28 -22.95
CA LEU A 180 -4.16 -9.80 -24.31
C LEU A 180 -3.52 -8.42 -24.51
N THR A 181 -3.70 -7.51 -23.56
CA THR A 181 -3.18 -6.13 -23.69
C THR A 181 -1.70 -6.02 -23.37
N GLY A 182 -1.17 -6.93 -22.55
CA GLY A 182 0.13 -6.78 -21.91
C GLY A 182 0.18 -5.61 -20.94
N ASP A 183 1.35 -5.41 -20.35
CA ASP A 183 1.66 -4.25 -19.51
C ASP A 183 3.09 -3.76 -19.75
N LYS A 184 3.22 -2.53 -20.25
CA LYS A 184 4.54 -1.94 -20.53
C LYS A 184 5.36 -1.64 -19.29
N VAL A 185 4.70 -1.35 -18.16
CA VAL A 185 5.39 -1.03 -16.90
C VAL A 185 6.05 -2.28 -16.34
N ASP A 186 5.36 -3.43 -16.46
CA ASP A 186 5.83 -4.72 -15.96
C ASP A 186 6.49 -5.57 -17.04
N ASN A 187 6.66 -4.99 -18.23
CA ASN A 187 7.23 -5.67 -19.40
C ASN A 187 6.50 -6.98 -19.76
N ILE A 188 5.18 -6.96 -19.66
CA ILE A 188 4.32 -8.08 -20.05
C ILE A 188 3.95 -7.90 -21.52
N PRO A 189 4.27 -8.88 -22.41
CA PRO A 189 4.23 -8.64 -23.86
C PRO A 189 2.82 -8.43 -24.42
N GLY A 190 1.86 -9.27 -24.10
CA GLY A 190 0.51 -9.24 -24.70
C GLY A 190 0.50 -9.47 -26.22
N ALA A 191 -0.62 -9.13 -26.86
CA ALA A 191 -0.77 -9.13 -28.32
C ALA A 191 -0.61 -7.71 -28.88
N PRO A 192 0.34 -7.44 -29.80
CA PRO A 192 0.59 -6.11 -30.33
C PRO A 192 -0.65 -5.46 -30.94
N GLY A 193 -1.01 -4.26 -30.48
CA GLY A 193 -2.16 -3.51 -30.99
C GLY A 193 -3.54 -3.98 -30.51
N ILE A 194 -3.60 -4.95 -29.60
CA ILE A 194 -4.81 -5.32 -28.88
C ILE A 194 -4.91 -4.45 -27.62
N GLY A 195 -5.75 -3.44 -27.65
CA GLY A 195 -6.03 -2.58 -26.50
C GLY A 195 -7.22 -3.09 -25.66
N PRO A 196 -7.47 -2.47 -24.46
CA PRO A 196 -8.47 -2.93 -23.50
C PRO A 196 -9.88 -3.13 -24.09
N LYS A 197 -10.36 -2.22 -24.93
CA LYS A 197 -11.66 -2.34 -25.62
C LYS A 197 -11.76 -3.58 -26.49
N THR A 198 -10.70 -3.84 -27.28
CA THR A 198 -10.67 -5.00 -28.18
C THR A 198 -10.53 -6.29 -27.39
N ALA A 199 -9.70 -6.30 -26.35
CA ALA A 199 -9.55 -7.43 -25.46
C ALA A 199 -10.88 -7.79 -24.79
N SER A 200 -11.58 -6.79 -24.21
CA SER A 200 -12.89 -6.98 -23.60
C SER A 200 -13.90 -7.57 -24.58
N GLN A 201 -13.99 -7.06 -25.81
CA GLN A 201 -14.87 -7.62 -26.83
C GLN A 201 -14.54 -9.10 -27.13
N LEU A 202 -13.25 -9.42 -27.32
CA LEU A 202 -12.81 -10.78 -27.59
C LEU A 202 -13.15 -11.75 -26.43
N ILE A 203 -12.98 -11.32 -25.19
CA ILE A 203 -13.29 -12.17 -24.04
C ILE A 203 -14.80 -12.33 -23.89
N ASN A 204 -15.61 -11.29 -24.10
CA ASN A 204 -17.06 -11.42 -24.11
C ASN A 204 -17.57 -12.35 -25.23
N ASP A 205 -16.91 -12.35 -26.41
CA ASP A 205 -17.32 -13.20 -27.54
C ASP A 205 -16.86 -14.66 -27.36
N PHE A 206 -15.72 -14.90 -26.71
CA PHE A 206 -15.07 -16.22 -26.66
C PHE A 206 -14.82 -16.77 -25.23
N ASN A 207 -15.21 -16.07 -24.19
CA ASN A 207 -15.16 -16.37 -22.76
C ASN A 207 -13.74 -16.35 -22.14
N ASN A 208 -12.73 -16.89 -22.79
CA ASN A 208 -11.36 -16.97 -22.27
C ASN A 208 -10.33 -17.12 -23.41
N ILE A 209 -9.05 -17.15 -23.04
CA ILE A 209 -7.94 -17.27 -24.01
C ILE A 209 -8.04 -18.55 -24.84
N ASP A 210 -8.37 -19.68 -24.24
CA ASP A 210 -8.51 -20.94 -24.97
C ASP A 210 -9.71 -20.93 -25.94
N GLY A 211 -10.83 -20.35 -25.49
CA GLY A 211 -12.00 -20.14 -26.35
C GLY A 211 -11.70 -19.24 -27.53
N LEU A 212 -10.94 -18.18 -27.32
CA LEU A 212 -10.49 -17.27 -28.37
C LEU A 212 -9.65 -18.00 -29.41
N TYR A 213 -8.60 -18.72 -29.00
CA TYR A 213 -7.68 -19.39 -29.93
C TYR A 213 -8.32 -20.58 -30.66
N LYS A 214 -9.32 -21.23 -30.06
CA LYS A 214 -10.11 -22.29 -30.73
C LYS A 214 -11.07 -21.76 -31.81
N ASN A 215 -11.38 -20.45 -31.81
CA ASN A 215 -12.37 -19.83 -32.66
C ASN A 215 -11.81 -18.64 -33.48
N LEU A 216 -10.53 -18.62 -33.76
CA LEU A 216 -9.89 -17.52 -34.50
C LEU A 216 -10.51 -17.32 -35.91
N ASP A 217 -11.02 -18.38 -36.50
CA ASP A 217 -11.74 -18.37 -37.78
C ASP A 217 -12.99 -17.47 -37.75
N LYS A 218 -13.62 -17.30 -36.62
CA LYS A 218 -14.78 -16.43 -36.40
C LYS A 218 -14.44 -14.94 -36.34
N ILE A 219 -13.17 -14.59 -36.22
CA ILE A 219 -12.72 -13.20 -36.20
C ILE A 219 -12.69 -12.67 -37.63
N LYS A 220 -13.68 -11.81 -37.97
CA LYS A 220 -13.85 -11.26 -39.31
C LYS A 220 -12.69 -10.39 -39.79
N GLN A 221 -12.00 -9.72 -38.85
CA GLN A 221 -10.92 -8.80 -39.16
C GLN A 221 -9.60 -9.58 -39.35
N GLU A 222 -9.21 -9.81 -40.60
CA GLU A 222 -8.03 -10.60 -40.96
C GLU A 222 -6.75 -10.13 -40.25
N LYS A 223 -6.51 -8.82 -40.25
CA LYS A 223 -5.33 -8.24 -39.58
C LYS A 223 -5.30 -8.60 -38.09
N ARG A 224 -6.44 -8.50 -37.37
CA ARG A 224 -6.55 -8.86 -35.97
C ARG A 224 -6.33 -10.35 -35.73
N ARG A 225 -6.92 -11.18 -36.60
CA ARG A 225 -6.76 -12.63 -36.52
C ARG A 225 -5.29 -13.02 -36.71
N ASN A 226 -4.59 -12.44 -37.69
CA ASN A 226 -3.18 -12.73 -37.94
C ASN A 226 -2.30 -12.29 -36.74
N ILE A 227 -2.54 -11.09 -36.20
CA ILE A 227 -1.83 -10.64 -34.96
C ILE A 227 -2.01 -11.65 -33.82
N LEU A 228 -3.23 -12.14 -33.59
CA LEU A 228 -3.48 -13.11 -32.52
C LEU A 228 -2.79 -14.45 -32.80
N ILE A 229 -2.78 -14.93 -34.05
CA ILE A 229 -2.06 -16.14 -34.42
C ILE A 229 -0.56 -15.97 -34.14
N ASP A 230 0.02 -14.86 -34.59
CA ASP A 230 1.46 -14.60 -34.47
C ASP A 230 1.92 -14.40 -33.00
N SER A 231 1.01 -13.93 -32.13
CA SER A 231 1.31 -13.60 -30.73
C SER A 231 0.73 -14.60 -29.71
N GLU A 232 0.32 -15.79 -30.12
CA GLU A 232 -0.29 -16.78 -29.20
C GLU A 232 0.64 -17.13 -28.02
N LYS A 233 1.92 -17.34 -28.31
CA LYS A 233 2.91 -17.67 -27.31
C LYS A 233 3.07 -16.55 -26.27
N GLU A 234 3.18 -15.31 -26.73
CA GLU A 234 3.31 -14.11 -25.90
C GLU A 234 2.07 -13.91 -25.02
N VAL A 235 0.87 -14.10 -25.57
CA VAL A 235 -0.39 -14.01 -24.82
C VAL A 235 -0.49 -15.09 -23.75
N ARG A 236 -0.08 -16.33 -24.04
CA ARG A 236 -0.07 -17.42 -23.05
C ARG A 236 0.96 -17.17 -21.94
N THR A 237 2.16 -16.72 -22.31
CA THR A 237 3.17 -16.29 -21.33
C THR A 237 2.62 -15.14 -20.46
N SER A 238 1.99 -14.15 -21.07
CA SER A 238 1.37 -13.04 -20.35
C SER A 238 0.29 -13.51 -19.40
N LEU A 239 -0.53 -14.50 -19.79
CA LEU A 239 -1.55 -15.07 -18.90
C LEU A 239 -0.93 -15.74 -17.65
N GLU A 240 0.20 -16.43 -17.81
CA GLU A 240 0.92 -17.00 -16.66
C GLU A 240 1.50 -15.92 -15.75
N LEU A 241 1.98 -14.81 -16.32
CA LEU A 241 2.56 -13.69 -15.56
C LEU A 241 1.51 -12.89 -14.76
N VAL A 242 0.34 -12.61 -15.36
CA VAL A 242 -0.71 -11.80 -14.71
C VAL A 242 -1.56 -12.59 -13.73
N LYS A 243 -1.55 -13.91 -13.82
CA LYS A 243 -2.28 -14.76 -12.89
C LYS A 243 -1.62 -14.75 -11.53
N LEU A 244 -2.34 -14.31 -10.52
CA LEU A 244 -1.86 -14.31 -9.16
C LEU A 244 -1.84 -15.72 -8.58
N LYS A 245 -0.74 -16.07 -7.90
CA LYS A 245 -0.63 -17.32 -7.15
C LYS A 245 -1.43 -17.20 -5.85
N ASN A 246 -2.27 -18.17 -5.58
CA ASN A 246 -3.22 -18.13 -4.45
C ASN A 246 -3.15 -19.39 -3.54
N ASP A 247 -1.99 -20.03 -3.56
CA ASP A 247 -1.68 -21.27 -2.82
C ASP A 247 -0.25 -21.22 -2.25
N VAL A 248 0.22 -20.03 -1.92
CA VAL A 248 1.52 -19.83 -1.25
C VAL A 248 1.43 -20.39 0.16
N ASP A 249 2.47 -21.10 0.60
CA ASP A 249 2.55 -21.60 1.97
C ASP A 249 2.79 -20.43 2.95
N ILE A 250 1.74 -20.06 3.68
CA ILE A 250 1.75 -18.95 4.64
C ILE A 250 1.61 -19.49 6.05
N SER A 251 2.61 -19.24 6.88
CA SER A 251 2.65 -19.71 8.27
C SER A 251 1.66 -19.02 9.20
N LEU A 252 1.30 -17.76 8.93
CA LEU A 252 0.37 -16.98 9.76
C LEU A 252 -1.09 -17.22 9.33
N SER A 253 -1.85 -17.94 10.14
CA SER A 253 -3.28 -18.16 9.88
C SER A 253 -4.11 -16.91 10.11
N ILE A 254 -5.20 -16.73 9.33
CA ILE A 254 -6.18 -15.63 9.55
C ILE A 254 -6.73 -15.67 10.99
N ASN A 255 -6.87 -16.86 11.60
CA ASN A 255 -7.38 -16.99 12.95
C ASN A 255 -6.43 -16.40 14.00
N ASP A 256 -5.13 -16.40 13.74
CA ASP A 256 -4.10 -15.89 14.65
C ASP A 256 -3.94 -14.36 14.55
N ILE A 257 -4.48 -13.74 13.49
CA ILE A 257 -4.50 -12.29 13.34
C ILE A 257 -5.54 -11.71 14.31
N LYS A 258 -5.09 -10.86 15.23
CA LYS A 258 -5.93 -10.11 16.17
C LYS A 258 -6.46 -8.84 15.52
N THR A 259 -7.64 -8.39 15.97
CA THR A 259 -8.12 -7.03 15.64
C THR A 259 -7.28 -5.98 16.37
N TYR A 260 -7.20 -4.78 15.83
CA TYR A 260 -6.46 -3.71 16.50
C TYR A 260 -7.06 -3.38 17.89
N ALA A 261 -8.39 -3.50 18.03
CA ALA A 261 -9.07 -3.32 19.30
C ALA A 261 -8.64 -4.32 20.37
N GLU A 262 -8.20 -5.54 19.98
CA GLU A 262 -7.68 -6.56 20.90
C GLU A 262 -6.21 -6.31 21.31
N ILE A 263 -5.45 -5.51 20.54
CA ILE A 263 -4.01 -5.28 20.72
C ILE A 263 -3.73 -4.09 21.67
N LYS A 264 -4.72 -3.38 22.13
CA LYS A 264 -4.70 -2.06 22.82
C LYS A 264 -3.59 -1.77 23.84
N ASN A 265 -2.91 -2.76 24.39
CA ASN A 265 -1.96 -2.56 25.51
C ASN A 265 -0.52 -2.21 25.07
N GLN A 266 -0.26 -1.90 23.78
CA GLN A 266 1.09 -1.68 23.27
C GLN A 266 1.41 -0.24 22.86
N ASN A 267 0.61 0.73 23.29
CA ASN A 267 0.73 2.15 22.89
C ASN A 267 2.11 2.78 23.15
N LYS A 268 2.88 2.27 24.12
CA LYS A 268 4.23 2.79 24.41
C LYS A 268 5.17 2.73 23.21
N LYS A 269 5.08 1.68 22.38
CA LYS A 269 5.93 1.51 21.18
C LYS A 269 5.59 2.55 20.11
N ILE A 270 4.30 2.78 19.87
CA ILE A 270 3.83 3.76 18.89
C ILE A 270 4.31 5.16 19.24
N PHE A 271 4.08 5.58 20.49
CA PHE A 271 4.47 6.93 20.91
C PHE A 271 5.98 7.13 20.94
N LYS A 272 6.76 6.07 21.24
CA LYS A 272 8.21 6.09 21.12
C LYS A 272 8.61 6.30 19.67
N PHE A 273 8.12 5.47 18.74
CA PHE A 273 8.38 5.59 17.31
C PHE A 273 8.05 6.99 16.77
N LEU A 274 6.86 7.51 17.05
CA LEU A 274 6.44 8.83 16.57
C LEU A 274 7.34 9.97 17.08
N LYS A 275 7.83 9.87 18.34
CA LYS A 275 8.80 10.82 18.88
C LYS A 275 10.15 10.73 18.17
N GLU A 276 10.67 9.52 17.96
CA GLU A 276 11.94 9.28 17.28
C GLU A 276 11.91 9.78 15.83
N GLN A 277 10.77 9.63 15.15
CA GLN A 277 10.58 10.16 13.80
C GLN A 277 10.24 11.65 13.76
N GLY A 278 9.95 12.28 14.89
CA GLY A 278 9.58 13.70 14.94
C GLY A 278 8.15 14.01 14.48
N PHE A 279 7.26 13.03 14.45
CA PHE A 279 5.88 13.14 13.94
C PHE A 279 4.93 13.74 14.98
N LYS A 280 5.15 15.01 15.35
CA LYS A 280 4.39 15.70 16.41
C LYS A 280 2.88 15.74 16.16
N SER A 281 2.45 16.05 14.95
CA SER A 281 1.02 16.14 14.60
C SER A 281 0.31 14.81 14.73
N THR A 282 0.92 13.73 14.23
CA THR A 282 0.39 12.35 14.36
C THR A 282 0.39 11.88 15.80
N TYR A 283 1.42 12.24 16.56
CA TYR A 283 1.52 11.97 18.00
C TYR A 283 0.34 12.60 18.77
N GLU A 284 0.09 13.90 18.58
CA GLU A 284 -1.01 14.59 19.27
C GLU A 284 -2.39 14.07 18.83
N ARG A 285 -2.55 13.76 17.53
CA ARG A 285 -3.78 13.13 17.01
C ARG A 285 -4.07 11.80 17.70
N LEU A 286 -3.08 10.93 17.82
CA LEU A 286 -3.25 9.64 18.48
C LEU A 286 -3.43 9.77 19.98
N LYS A 287 -2.79 10.74 20.62
CA LYS A 287 -2.97 11.03 22.04
C LYS A 287 -4.40 11.49 22.36
N SER A 288 -5.01 12.28 21.47
CA SER A 288 -6.41 12.74 21.62
C SER A 288 -7.44 11.67 21.31
N ASN A 289 -7.05 10.59 20.62
CA ASN A 289 -7.94 9.50 20.24
C ASN A 289 -8.16 8.54 21.42
N ALA A 290 -9.39 8.49 21.95
CA ALA A 290 -9.76 7.66 23.11
C ALA A 290 -9.47 6.15 22.92
N PHE A 291 -9.41 5.66 21.68
CA PHE A 291 -9.07 4.28 21.39
C PHE A 291 -7.61 3.92 21.74
N ILE A 292 -6.71 4.90 21.74
CA ILE A 292 -5.27 4.71 21.92
C ILE A 292 -4.81 5.27 23.27
N SER A 293 -5.55 6.25 23.86
CA SER A 293 -5.13 6.99 25.05
C SER A 293 -5.38 6.30 26.41
N ASN A 294 -6.20 5.25 26.48
CA ASN A 294 -6.66 4.67 27.76
C ASN A 294 -5.59 4.02 28.65
N ASN A 295 -4.30 4.07 28.29
CA ASN A 295 -3.21 3.51 29.11
C ASN A 295 -1.89 4.30 29.04
N ILE A 296 -1.96 5.62 28.86
CA ILE A 296 -0.77 6.44 29.06
C ILE A 296 -0.72 6.79 30.55
N GLU A 297 0.01 6.02 31.37
CA GLU A 297 0.57 6.59 32.57
C GLU A 297 1.44 7.77 32.14
N ASP A 298 0.98 8.96 32.47
CA ASP A 298 1.76 10.20 32.34
C ASP A 298 3.05 10.07 33.18
N ASN A 299 4.06 9.40 32.64
CA ASN A 299 5.41 9.76 33.00
C ASN A 299 5.55 11.20 32.49
N LYS A 300 5.51 12.13 33.44
CA LYS A 300 5.72 13.55 33.23
C LYS A 300 6.71 13.76 32.08
N ILE A 301 6.20 14.06 30.91
CA ILE A 301 7.00 14.69 29.88
C ILE A 301 7.52 15.94 30.62
N GLU A 302 8.83 16.06 30.77
CA GLU A 302 9.38 17.34 31.10
C GLU A 302 8.75 18.32 30.12
N THR A 303 7.78 19.04 30.64
CA THR A 303 7.17 20.15 29.89
C THR A 303 8.36 21.05 29.59
N VAL A 304 8.77 21.05 28.32
CA VAL A 304 9.56 22.16 27.81
C VAL A 304 8.78 23.36 28.28
N SER A 305 9.34 24.08 29.25
CA SER A 305 8.73 25.24 29.88
C SER A 305 8.15 26.09 28.74
N LYS A 306 6.86 26.43 28.83
CA LYS A 306 6.24 27.30 27.83
C LYS A 306 7.23 28.40 27.55
N PRO A 307 7.61 28.66 26.28
CA PRO A 307 8.57 29.66 25.98
C PRO A 307 8.07 30.98 26.62
N ASN A 308 8.91 31.55 27.46
CA ASN A 308 8.57 32.80 28.15
C ASN A 308 8.75 33.93 27.15
N TYR A 309 7.67 34.25 26.44
CA TYR A 309 7.68 35.40 25.52
C TYR A 309 7.66 36.69 26.34
N ILE A 310 8.65 37.53 26.10
CA ILE A 310 8.74 38.88 26.71
C ILE A 310 8.50 39.87 25.57
N LEU A 311 7.42 40.64 25.70
CA LEU A 311 7.16 41.76 24.78
C LEU A 311 7.99 42.98 25.25
N VAL A 312 8.93 43.40 24.42
CA VAL A 312 9.83 44.51 24.73
C VAL A 312 9.26 45.81 24.20
N ASN A 313 8.69 46.65 25.07
CA ASN A 313 8.00 47.87 24.69
C ASN A 313 8.80 49.14 25.03
N ASN A 314 9.92 49.03 25.72
CA ASN A 314 10.69 50.17 26.15
C ASN A 314 12.20 49.90 26.13
N LYS A 315 12.97 51.04 26.11
CA LYS A 315 14.42 51.01 26.00
C LYS A 315 15.12 50.26 27.13
N LYS A 316 14.59 50.34 28.35
CA LYS A 316 15.19 49.71 29.53
C LYS A 316 15.08 48.19 29.45
N GLU A 317 13.96 47.65 29.03
CA GLU A 317 13.76 46.22 28.81
C GLU A 317 14.64 45.72 27.67
N PHE A 318 14.77 46.49 26.60
CA PHE A 318 15.65 46.18 25.48
C PHE A 318 17.11 46.08 25.92
N GLU A 319 17.61 47.06 26.71
CA GLU A 319 18.96 47.05 27.24
C GLU A 319 19.22 45.84 28.17
N ASN A 320 18.24 45.44 28.97
CA ASN A 320 18.34 44.23 29.80
C ASN A 320 18.52 42.97 28.96
N ILE A 321 17.73 42.78 27.91
CA ILE A 321 17.83 41.67 27.00
C ILE A 321 19.16 41.66 26.25
N LEU A 322 19.63 42.80 25.79
CA LEU A 322 20.94 42.89 25.16
C LEU A 322 22.07 42.49 26.13
N ASN A 323 21.97 42.81 27.39
CA ASN A 323 22.95 42.40 28.39
C ASN A 323 22.91 40.90 28.66
N GLU A 324 21.72 40.27 28.64
CA GLU A 324 21.60 38.81 28.72
C GLU A 324 22.19 38.13 27.49
N ILE A 325 21.90 38.62 26.28
CA ILE A 325 22.46 38.11 25.03
C ILE A 325 23.99 38.19 25.06
N ARG A 326 24.56 39.33 25.50
CA ARG A 326 26.01 39.49 25.65
C ARG A 326 26.64 38.51 26.62
N LYS A 327 25.92 38.15 27.70
CA LYS A 327 26.39 37.15 28.68
C LYS A 327 26.31 35.72 28.12
N LYS A 328 25.27 35.40 27.34
CA LYS A 328 25.08 34.06 26.74
C LYS A 328 25.89 33.85 25.46
N GLY A 329 26.29 34.88 24.78
CA GLY A 329 27.10 34.82 23.56
C GLY A 329 26.38 34.36 22.30
N LEU A 330 25.07 34.09 22.38
CA LEU A 330 24.29 33.60 21.23
C LEU A 330 22.84 34.14 21.28
N CYS A 331 22.32 34.59 20.16
CA CYS A 331 20.88 34.83 19.96
C CYS A 331 20.49 34.49 18.52
N ALA A 332 19.21 34.14 18.33
CA ALA A 332 18.59 34.04 16.99
C ALA A 332 17.67 35.26 16.82
N ILE A 333 17.67 35.86 15.65
CA ILE A 333 16.81 36.99 15.28
C ILE A 333 16.01 36.55 14.07
N ASP A 334 14.69 36.73 14.14
CA ASP A 334 13.77 36.58 13.03
C ASP A 334 12.99 37.88 12.85
N THR A 335 12.71 38.23 11.60
CA THR A 335 11.96 39.44 11.25
C THR A 335 10.84 39.04 10.32
N GLU A 336 9.60 39.29 10.71
CA GLU A 336 8.42 39.19 9.85
C GLU A 336 8.14 40.51 9.14
#